data_c55c449122ff8d228be56c6bab0b36c0
#
_entry.id   c55c449122ff8d228be56c6bab0b36c0
#
_cell.length_a   1.000
_cell.length_b   1.000
_cell.length_c   1.000
_cell.angle_alpha   90.00
_cell.angle_beta   90.00
_cell.angle_gamma   90.00
#
_symmetry.space_group_name_H-M   'P 1'
#
loop_
_entity.id
_entity.type
_entity.pdbx_description
1 polymer ?
#
loop_
_entity_poly.entity_id
_entity_poly.type
_entity_poly.pdbx_seq_one_letter_code
_entity_poly.pdbx_strand_id
1 'polypeptide(L)'
;MLTTTVGAFIDYADEMLFGLLFLVAVGAAVSLVAQRNPLYCAISLVFVFLSLAGLYLLLAAPFIAAVQVIVYAGAIMVLVVFVIMLLNVEDEERRPLRLRYLVPTAISLAAVLFAEVAFILYFVHDAGSERANAAAPANTGLTANIGAGLFTTYLLPFEITSLLILMAIVGAMTLARRAQVLRPTDVVVPGAQVLPRHALTPEADFDATPVVARTTAEAESALGLTNAPHRRERD
;
A
#
# COMPACT_ATOMS: atom_id res chain seq x y z
N MET A 1 -30.63 -30.10 33.52
CA MET A 1 -30.99 -30.36 32.14
C MET A 1 -30.96 -29.11 31.25
N LEU A 2 -31.50 -27.95 31.68
CA LEU A 2 -31.47 -26.69 30.94
C LEU A 2 -30.05 -26.14 30.68
N THR A 3 -29.14 -26.25 31.66
CA THR A 3 -27.75 -25.77 31.50
C THR A 3 -26.93 -26.57 30.49
N THR A 4 -27.18 -27.90 30.37
CA THR A 4 -26.48 -28.78 29.43
C THR A 4 -26.95 -28.52 27.99
N THR A 5 -28.26 -28.25 27.80
CA THR A 5 -28.79 -27.91 26.45
C THR A 5 -28.35 -26.53 25.98
N VAL A 6 -28.27 -25.55 26.89
CA VAL A 6 -27.76 -24.21 26.55
C VAL A 6 -26.27 -24.25 26.23
N GLY A 7 -25.47 -25.05 26.97
CA GLY A 7 -24.06 -25.25 26.67
C GLY A 7 -23.86 -25.87 25.28
N ALA A 8 -24.53 -26.95 24.97
CA ALA A 8 -24.46 -27.59 23.67
C ALA A 8 -24.88 -26.65 22.51
N PHE A 9 -25.90 -25.81 22.73
CA PHE A 9 -26.31 -24.83 21.71
C PHE A 9 -25.25 -23.76 21.46
N ILE A 10 -24.56 -23.30 22.52
CA ILE A 10 -23.45 -22.34 22.40
C ILE A 10 -22.29 -22.97 21.63
N ASP A 11 -21.91 -24.21 21.97
CA ASP A 11 -20.84 -24.91 21.29
C ASP A 11 -21.12 -25.10 19.78
N TYR A 12 -22.35 -25.47 19.42
CA TYR A 12 -22.74 -25.55 18.01
C TYR A 12 -22.74 -24.18 17.31
N ALA A 13 -23.12 -23.12 18.01
CA ALA A 13 -23.10 -21.77 17.44
C ALA A 13 -21.68 -21.29 17.14
N ASP A 14 -20.72 -21.59 18.03
CA ASP A 14 -19.32 -21.23 17.84
C ASP A 14 -18.69 -22.01 16.67
N GLU A 15 -19.00 -23.31 16.53
CA GLU A 15 -18.54 -24.11 15.39
C GLU A 15 -19.12 -23.60 14.06
N MET A 16 -20.40 -23.27 14.02
CA MET A 16 -21.04 -22.74 12.82
C MET A 16 -20.49 -21.36 12.47
N LEU A 17 -20.25 -20.51 13.46
CA LEU A 17 -19.66 -19.18 13.25
C LEU A 17 -18.23 -19.29 12.75
N PHE A 18 -17.44 -20.22 13.31
CA PHE A 18 -16.10 -20.52 12.81
C PHE A 18 -16.14 -20.96 11.35
N GLY A 19 -16.99 -21.91 10.99
CA GLY A 19 -17.14 -22.40 9.63
C GLY A 19 -17.56 -21.29 8.65
N LEU A 20 -18.47 -20.42 9.06
CA LEU A 20 -18.91 -19.26 8.27
C LEU A 20 -17.75 -18.28 8.02
N LEU A 21 -17.04 -17.87 9.08
CA LEU A 21 -15.92 -16.93 8.98
C LEU A 21 -14.77 -17.52 8.17
N PHE A 22 -14.48 -18.81 8.34
CA PHE A 22 -13.51 -19.52 7.53
C PHE A 22 -13.88 -19.53 6.05
N LEU A 23 -15.11 -19.85 5.72
CA LEU A 23 -15.61 -19.88 4.34
C LEU A 23 -15.55 -18.48 3.71
N VAL A 24 -15.91 -17.43 4.45
CA VAL A 24 -15.80 -16.04 3.99
C VAL A 24 -14.33 -15.66 3.77
N ALA A 25 -13.43 -16.03 4.68
CA ALA A 25 -11.99 -15.76 4.55
C ALA A 25 -11.40 -16.43 3.30
N VAL A 26 -11.67 -17.72 3.10
CA VAL A 26 -11.18 -18.47 1.93
C VAL A 26 -11.82 -17.96 0.64
N GLY A 27 -13.13 -17.70 0.63
CA GLY A 27 -13.84 -17.15 -0.52
C GLY A 27 -13.30 -15.77 -0.92
N ALA A 28 -13.06 -14.90 0.06
CA ALA A 28 -12.48 -13.58 -0.18
C ALA A 28 -11.01 -13.69 -0.65
N ALA A 29 -10.22 -14.64 -0.13
CA ALA A 29 -8.84 -14.88 -0.56
C ALA A 29 -8.77 -15.41 -2.00
N VAL A 30 -9.68 -16.30 -2.38
CA VAL A 30 -9.80 -16.77 -3.77
C VAL A 30 -10.26 -15.62 -4.69
N SER A 31 -11.22 -14.81 -4.24
CA SER A 31 -11.67 -13.62 -4.97
C SER A 31 -10.52 -12.63 -5.19
N LEU A 32 -9.67 -12.40 -4.18
CA LEU A 32 -8.49 -11.54 -4.27
C LEU A 32 -7.57 -11.95 -5.43
N VAL A 33 -7.32 -13.24 -5.58
CA VAL A 33 -6.43 -13.76 -6.63
C VAL A 33 -7.11 -13.79 -8.00
N ALA A 34 -8.43 -14.02 -8.04
CA ALA A 34 -9.21 -14.13 -9.27
C ALA A 34 -9.54 -12.76 -9.90
N GLN A 35 -9.60 -11.71 -9.11
CA GLN A 35 -9.95 -10.36 -9.58
C GLN A 35 -8.83 -9.76 -10.43
N ARG A 36 -9.23 -9.07 -11.49
CA ARG A 36 -8.30 -8.35 -12.38
C ARG A 36 -8.13 -6.89 -11.98
N ASN A 37 -9.17 -6.32 -11.43
CA ASN A 37 -9.18 -4.91 -11.03
C ASN A 37 -8.53 -4.76 -9.65
N PRO A 38 -7.46 -3.94 -9.52
CA PRO A 38 -6.73 -3.76 -8.25
C PRO A 38 -7.60 -3.27 -7.10
N LEU A 39 -8.64 -2.46 -7.40
CA LEU A 39 -9.55 -1.95 -6.38
C LEU A 39 -10.40 -3.07 -5.76
N TYR A 40 -10.94 -3.96 -6.59
CA TYR A 40 -11.70 -5.11 -6.09
C TYR A 40 -10.80 -6.11 -5.34
N CYS A 41 -9.54 -6.29 -5.78
CA CYS A 41 -8.54 -7.05 -5.03
C CYS A 41 -8.35 -6.49 -3.62
N ALA A 42 -8.16 -5.18 -3.51
CA ALA A 42 -7.98 -4.51 -2.22
C ALA A 42 -9.21 -4.66 -1.30
N ILE A 43 -10.41 -4.52 -1.84
CA ILE A 43 -11.65 -4.72 -1.08
C ILE A 43 -11.77 -6.19 -0.61
N SER A 44 -11.47 -7.16 -1.48
CA SER A 44 -11.47 -8.59 -1.10
C SER A 44 -10.48 -8.85 0.05
N LEU A 45 -9.31 -8.21 0.05
CA LEU A 45 -8.33 -8.33 1.11
C LEU A 45 -8.82 -7.75 2.45
N VAL A 46 -9.60 -6.67 2.41
CA VAL A 46 -10.26 -6.14 3.63
C VAL A 46 -11.21 -7.18 4.22
N PHE A 47 -12.00 -7.87 3.39
CA PHE A 47 -12.89 -8.94 3.87
C PHE A 47 -12.11 -10.11 4.48
N VAL A 48 -10.94 -10.48 3.93
CA VAL A 48 -10.05 -11.48 4.54
C VAL A 48 -9.64 -11.02 5.94
N PHE A 49 -9.18 -9.79 6.10
CA PHE A 49 -8.73 -9.27 7.39
C PHE A 49 -9.86 -9.17 8.42
N LEU A 50 -11.07 -8.79 8.01
CA LEU A 50 -12.23 -8.75 8.90
C LEU A 50 -12.64 -10.16 9.34
N SER A 51 -12.61 -11.14 8.44
CA SER A 51 -12.88 -12.54 8.78
C SER A 51 -11.84 -13.09 9.76
N LEU A 52 -10.55 -12.79 9.56
CA LEU A 52 -9.48 -13.16 10.49
C LEU A 52 -9.69 -12.52 11.87
N ALA A 53 -10.10 -11.25 11.92
CA ALA A 53 -10.42 -10.60 13.19
C ALA A 53 -11.55 -11.31 13.93
N GLY A 54 -12.60 -11.74 13.22
CA GLY A 54 -13.67 -12.56 13.77
C GLY A 54 -13.17 -13.90 14.32
N LEU A 55 -12.28 -14.58 13.58
CA LEU A 55 -11.65 -15.83 14.03
C LEU A 55 -10.80 -15.63 15.29
N TYR A 56 -10.07 -14.50 15.41
CA TYR A 56 -9.33 -14.16 16.62
C TYR A 56 -10.26 -13.93 17.83
N LEU A 57 -11.46 -13.36 17.63
CA LEU A 57 -12.45 -13.24 18.70
C LEU A 57 -12.90 -14.61 19.19
N LEU A 58 -13.15 -15.55 18.29
CA LEU A 58 -13.51 -16.94 18.65
C LEU A 58 -12.36 -17.66 19.40
N LEU A 59 -11.11 -17.31 19.11
CA LEU A 59 -9.94 -17.84 19.82
C LEU A 59 -9.69 -17.14 21.17
N ALA A 60 -10.65 -16.37 21.70
CA ALA A 60 -10.51 -15.59 22.92
C ALA A 60 -9.31 -14.63 22.94
N ALA A 61 -8.94 -14.08 21.77
CA ALA A 61 -7.84 -13.12 21.60
C ALA A 61 -8.35 -11.72 21.17
N PRO A 62 -9.14 -11.03 21.98
CA PRO A 62 -9.80 -9.78 21.59
C PRO A 62 -8.84 -8.65 21.27
N PHE A 63 -7.67 -8.60 21.93
CA PHE A 63 -6.66 -7.59 21.65
C PHE A 63 -6.11 -7.74 20.22
N ILE A 64 -5.78 -8.97 19.81
CA ILE A 64 -5.25 -9.24 18.46
C ILE A 64 -6.34 -8.95 17.42
N ALA A 65 -7.58 -9.32 17.70
CA ALA A 65 -8.72 -8.99 16.83
C ALA A 65 -8.88 -7.48 16.62
N ALA A 66 -8.77 -6.69 17.69
CA ALA A 66 -8.85 -5.23 17.60
C ALA A 66 -7.69 -4.64 16.79
N VAL A 67 -6.46 -5.11 17.02
CA VAL A 67 -5.28 -4.69 16.23
C VAL A 67 -5.44 -5.06 14.77
N GLN A 68 -5.96 -6.25 14.46
CA GLN A 68 -6.24 -6.70 13.09
C GLN A 68 -7.17 -5.72 12.34
N VAL A 69 -8.23 -5.26 13.00
CA VAL A 69 -9.17 -4.31 12.39
C VAL A 69 -8.57 -2.91 12.29
N ILE A 70 -7.97 -2.40 13.37
CA ILE A 70 -7.49 -1.01 13.41
C ILE A 70 -6.30 -0.80 12.48
N VAL A 71 -5.32 -1.70 12.52
CA VAL A 71 -4.06 -1.54 11.78
C VAL A 71 -4.17 -2.12 10.37
N TYR A 72 -4.52 -3.42 10.25
CA TYR A 72 -4.50 -4.07 8.94
C TYR A 72 -5.69 -3.66 8.07
N ALA A 73 -6.92 -3.84 8.53
CA ALA A 73 -8.10 -3.48 7.74
C ALA A 73 -8.32 -1.96 7.67
N GLY A 74 -7.98 -1.23 8.72
CA GLY A 74 -8.11 0.22 8.80
C GLY A 74 -6.92 0.96 8.16
N ALA A 75 -5.83 1.15 8.91
CA ALA A 75 -4.77 2.05 8.51
C ALA A 75 -4.06 1.63 7.22
N ILE A 76 -3.61 0.36 7.14
CA ILE A 76 -2.83 -0.12 5.99
C ILE A 76 -3.70 -0.24 4.75
N MET A 77 -4.87 -0.88 4.86
CA MET A 77 -5.71 -1.11 3.67
C MET A 77 -6.34 0.16 3.13
N VAL A 78 -6.73 1.10 3.99
CA VAL A 78 -7.23 2.41 3.54
C VAL A 78 -6.14 3.16 2.78
N LEU A 79 -4.89 3.13 3.27
CA LEU A 79 -3.76 3.73 2.56
C LEU A 79 -3.52 3.07 1.20
N VAL A 80 -3.54 1.74 1.14
CA VAL A 80 -3.35 0.98 -0.12
C VAL A 80 -4.45 1.30 -1.13
N VAL A 81 -5.72 1.28 -0.72
CA VAL A 81 -6.85 1.65 -1.58
C VAL A 81 -6.70 3.08 -2.10
N PHE A 82 -6.34 4.02 -1.22
CA PHE A 82 -6.10 5.40 -1.61
C PHE A 82 -4.98 5.54 -2.64
N VAL A 83 -3.86 4.83 -2.45
CA VAL A 83 -2.74 4.85 -3.40
C VAL A 83 -3.14 4.24 -4.75
N ILE A 84 -3.84 3.11 -4.76
CA ILE A 84 -4.32 2.46 -6.00
C ILE A 84 -5.27 3.40 -6.75
N MET A 85 -6.16 4.09 -6.04
CA MET A 85 -7.10 5.04 -6.64
C MET A 85 -6.37 6.25 -7.25
N LEU A 86 -5.29 6.73 -6.59
CA LEU A 86 -4.51 7.87 -7.12
C LEU A 86 -3.61 7.51 -8.31
N LEU A 87 -3.13 6.27 -8.36
CA LEU A 87 -2.22 5.82 -9.42
C LEU A 87 -2.90 5.62 -10.77
N ASN A 88 -4.25 5.69 -10.83
CA ASN A 88 -5.03 5.46 -12.06
C ASN A 88 -4.45 4.28 -12.86
N VAL A 89 -4.43 3.10 -12.21
CA VAL A 89 -3.92 1.87 -12.83
C VAL A 89 -4.91 1.49 -13.92
N GLU A 90 -4.75 2.08 -15.10
CA GLU A 90 -5.41 1.62 -16.31
C GLU A 90 -4.99 0.16 -16.53
N ASP A 91 -5.95 -0.66 -16.93
CA ASP A 91 -5.71 -2.08 -17.21
C ASP A 91 -4.56 -2.19 -18.23
N GLU A 92 -3.36 -2.35 -17.71
CA GLU A 92 -2.20 -2.66 -18.53
C GLU A 92 -2.53 -4.01 -19.18
N GLU A 93 -2.71 -4.03 -20.51
CA GLU A 93 -2.92 -5.25 -21.27
C GLU A 93 -1.81 -6.24 -20.91
N ARG A 94 -2.08 -7.06 -19.91
CA ARG A 94 -1.17 -8.13 -19.52
C ARG A 94 -1.03 -9.04 -20.73
N ARG A 95 0.08 -8.89 -21.44
CA ARG A 95 0.50 -9.87 -22.44
C ARG A 95 0.40 -11.24 -21.79
N PRO A 96 -0.35 -12.18 -22.37
CA PRO A 96 -0.45 -13.51 -21.79
C PRO A 96 0.96 -14.10 -21.73
N LEU A 97 1.52 -14.11 -20.54
CA LEU A 97 2.75 -14.82 -20.29
C LEU A 97 2.47 -16.29 -20.64
N ARG A 98 3.07 -16.79 -21.69
CA ARG A 98 2.99 -18.19 -22.13
C ARG A 98 3.73 -19.11 -21.16
N LEU A 99 3.36 -19.02 -19.88
CA LEU A 99 3.95 -19.79 -18.79
C LEU A 99 3.16 -21.09 -18.58
N ARG A 100 2.95 -21.83 -19.69
CA ARG A 100 2.24 -23.11 -19.69
C ARG A 100 2.84 -24.12 -18.70
N TYR A 101 4.12 -23.99 -18.38
CA TYR A 101 4.80 -24.86 -17.41
C TYR A 101 4.73 -24.33 -15.96
N LEU A 102 4.50 -23.02 -15.75
CA LEU A 102 4.41 -22.47 -14.38
C LEU A 102 3.10 -22.83 -13.68
N VAL A 103 2.01 -22.98 -14.42
CA VAL A 103 0.72 -23.34 -13.81
C VAL A 103 0.77 -24.71 -13.14
N PRO A 104 1.21 -25.80 -13.82
CA PRO A 104 1.29 -27.10 -13.15
C PRO A 104 2.32 -27.12 -12.02
N THR A 105 3.45 -26.40 -12.14
CA THR A 105 4.43 -26.31 -11.04
C THR A 105 3.87 -25.55 -9.83
N ALA A 106 3.11 -24.47 -10.05
CA ALA A 106 2.44 -23.74 -8.96
C ALA A 106 1.40 -24.62 -8.26
N ILE A 107 0.59 -25.36 -9.03
CA ILE A 107 -0.42 -26.28 -8.45
C ILE A 107 0.26 -27.39 -7.66
N SER A 108 1.34 -28.00 -8.16
CA SER A 108 2.05 -29.07 -7.45
C SER A 108 2.67 -28.54 -6.15
N LEU A 109 3.27 -27.35 -6.19
CA LEU A 109 3.85 -26.74 -4.99
C LEU A 109 2.77 -26.39 -3.94
N ALA A 110 1.64 -25.85 -4.38
CA ALA A 110 0.51 -25.58 -3.49
C ALA A 110 -0.06 -26.87 -2.88
N ALA A 111 -0.14 -27.95 -3.66
CA ALA A 111 -0.60 -29.25 -3.17
C ALA A 111 0.36 -29.84 -2.13
N VAL A 112 1.68 -29.70 -2.34
CA VAL A 112 2.70 -30.15 -1.37
C VAL A 112 2.58 -29.35 -0.07
N LEU A 113 2.49 -28.03 -0.14
CA LEU A 113 2.29 -27.17 1.04
C LEU A 113 1.02 -27.54 1.79
N PHE A 114 -0.09 -27.75 1.07
CA PHE A 114 -1.35 -28.14 1.69
C PHE A 114 -1.23 -29.51 2.37
N ALA A 115 -0.57 -30.47 1.73
CA ALA A 115 -0.33 -31.80 2.31
C ALA A 115 0.57 -31.72 3.55
N GLU A 116 1.60 -30.87 3.55
CA GLU A 116 2.47 -30.65 4.70
C GLU A 116 1.69 -30.07 5.89
N VAL A 117 0.89 -29.03 5.66
CA VAL A 117 0.05 -28.45 6.71
C VAL A 117 -0.96 -29.46 7.24
N ALA A 118 -1.62 -30.21 6.37
CA ALA A 118 -2.56 -31.27 6.79
C ALA A 118 -1.86 -32.36 7.60
N PHE A 119 -0.65 -32.75 7.21
CA PHE A 119 0.16 -33.73 7.95
C PHE A 119 0.54 -33.21 9.34
N ILE A 120 1.01 -31.95 9.43
CA ILE A 120 1.34 -31.32 10.72
C ILE A 120 0.10 -31.26 11.63
N LEU A 121 -1.04 -30.85 11.10
CA LEU A 121 -2.29 -30.78 11.86
C LEU A 121 -2.72 -32.16 12.35
N TYR A 122 -2.60 -33.20 11.53
CA TYR A 122 -2.92 -34.57 11.92
C TYR A 122 -2.02 -35.04 13.05
N PHE A 123 -0.70 -34.86 12.93
CA PHE A 123 0.25 -35.28 13.98
C PHE A 123 0.15 -34.45 15.26
N VAL A 124 -0.10 -33.11 15.13
CA VAL A 124 -0.27 -32.24 16.29
C VAL A 124 -1.59 -32.52 17.01
N HIS A 125 -2.62 -32.94 16.29
CA HIS A 125 -3.89 -33.34 16.92
C HIS A 125 -3.69 -34.53 17.85
N ASP A 126 -2.95 -35.56 17.43
CA ASP A 126 -2.67 -36.73 18.26
C ASP A 126 -1.73 -36.42 19.44
N ALA A 127 -0.71 -35.57 19.24
CA ALA A 127 0.23 -35.13 20.28
C ALA A 127 -0.30 -34.02 21.20
N GLY A 128 -1.29 -33.25 20.73
CA GLY A 128 -1.81 -32.05 21.40
C GLY A 128 -2.89 -32.33 22.43
N SER A 129 -3.56 -33.50 22.36
CA SER A 129 -4.62 -33.87 23.30
C SER A 129 -4.11 -34.00 24.73
N GLU A 130 -2.86 -34.40 24.94
CA GLU A 130 -2.23 -34.45 26.27
C GLU A 130 -1.78 -33.06 26.78
N ARG A 131 -1.38 -32.14 25.89
CA ARG A 131 -0.95 -30.78 26.27
C ARG A 131 -2.09 -29.79 26.44
N ALA A 132 -3.20 -29.99 25.77
CA ALA A 132 -4.37 -29.12 25.90
C ALA A 132 -5.03 -29.22 27.29
N ASN A 133 -4.80 -30.33 28.02
CA ASN A 133 -5.23 -30.49 29.42
C ASN A 133 -4.30 -29.80 30.44
N ALA A 134 -3.11 -29.35 30.04
CA ALA A 134 -2.30 -28.46 30.83
C ALA A 134 -2.86 -27.03 30.66
N ALA A 135 -3.80 -26.68 31.55
CA ALA A 135 -4.56 -25.45 31.55
C ALA A 135 -3.73 -24.24 31.08
N ALA A 136 -4.04 -23.78 29.87
CA ALA A 136 -3.75 -22.39 29.54
C ALA A 136 -4.46 -21.54 30.62
N PRO A 137 -3.75 -20.66 31.32
CA PRO A 137 -4.38 -19.81 32.33
C PRO A 137 -5.56 -19.12 31.69
N ALA A 138 -6.74 -19.16 32.33
CA ALA A 138 -8.03 -18.66 31.84
C ALA A 138 -8.04 -17.17 31.41
N ASN A 139 -6.90 -16.52 31.50
CA ASN A 139 -6.67 -15.09 31.23
C ASN A 139 -5.65 -14.84 30.09
N THR A 140 -5.23 -15.87 29.34
CA THR A 140 -4.37 -15.69 28.15
C THR A 140 -5.17 -14.99 27.07
N GLY A 141 -4.85 -13.75 26.78
CA GLY A 141 -5.54 -12.95 25.77
C GLY A 141 -6.14 -11.66 26.32
N LEU A 142 -6.23 -11.49 27.64
CA LEU A 142 -6.61 -10.22 28.22
C LEU A 142 -5.54 -9.16 27.93
N THR A 143 -5.97 -8.00 27.48
CA THR A 143 -5.12 -6.85 27.17
C THR A 143 -4.14 -6.52 28.30
N ALA A 144 -4.56 -6.71 29.55
CA ALA A 144 -3.73 -6.49 30.75
C ALA A 144 -2.49 -7.42 30.78
N ASN A 145 -2.66 -8.72 30.45
CA ASN A 145 -1.54 -9.67 30.43
C ASN A 145 -0.57 -9.40 29.31
N ILE A 146 -1.10 -8.99 28.13
CA ILE A 146 -0.26 -8.58 27.00
C ILE A 146 0.54 -7.33 27.38
N GLY A 147 -0.10 -6.34 27.99
CA GLY A 147 0.55 -5.14 28.50
C GLY A 147 1.62 -5.45 29.53
N ALA A 148 1.30 -6.26 30.55
CA ALA A 148 2.28 -6.68 31.55
C ALA A 148 3.48 -7.39 30.92
N GLY A 149 3.26 -8.35 30.02
CA GLY A 149 4.33 -9.06 29.29
C GLY A 149 5.19 -8.13 28.46
N LEU A 150 4.58 -7.15 27.79
CA LEU A 150 5.26 -6.19 26.91
C LEU A 150 6.21 -5.27 27.69
N PHE A 151 5.79 -4.81 28.88
CA PHE A 151 6.57 -3.89 29.73
C PHE A 151 7.50 -4.60 30.71
N THR A 152 7.50 -5.93 30.78
CA THR A 152 8.41 -6.71 31.64
C THR A 152 9.31 -7.63 30.82
N THR A 153 8.75 -8.72 30.30
CA THR A 153 9.51 -9.78 29.64
C THR A 153 9.97 -9.38 28.23
N TYR A 154 9.15 -8.61 27.51
CA TYR A 154 9.38 -8.22 26.10
C TYR A 154 9.69 -6.72 25.94
N LEU A 155 10.24 -6.08 26.99
CA LEU A 155 10.54 -4.65 26.96
C LEU A 155 11.54 -4.28 25.85
N LEU A 156 12.59 -5.09 25.66
CA LEU A 156 13.61 -4.83 24.64
C LEU A 156 13.06 -4.93 23.19
N PRO A 157 12.32 -5.98 22.79
CA PRO A 157 11.62 -5.99 21.51
C PRO A 157 10.66 -4.81 21.33
N PHE A 158 9.96 -4.40 22.38
CA PHE A 158 9.04 -3.25 22.34
C PHE A 158 9.80 -1.95 22.03
N GLU A 159 10.94 -1.71 22.69
CA GLU A 159 11.78 -0.55 22.45
C GLU A 159 12.35 -0.52 21.03
N ILE A 160 12.84 -1.66 20.53
CA ILE A 160 13.32 -1.79 19.15
C ILE A 160 12.22 -1.50 18.12
N THR A 161 11.01 -2.00 18.35
CA THR A 161 9.88 -1.74 17.43
C THR A 161 9.46 -0.28 17.43
N SER A 162 9.57 0.43 18.56
CA SER A 162 9.32 1.87 18.63
C SER A 162 10.31 2.68 17.79
N LEU A 163 11.60 2.33 17.82
CA LEU A 163 12.63 2.92 16.96
C LEU A 163 12.38 2.62 15.49
N LEU A 164 11.93 1.40 15.17
CA LEU A 164 11.58 1.02 13.80
C LEU A 164 10.44 1.89 13.25
N ILE A 165 9.40 2.13 14.04
CA ILE A 165 8.28 2.99 13.66
C ILE A 165 8.76 4.44 13.44
N LEU A 166 9.62 4.94 14.35
CA LEU A 166 10.20 6.28 14.19
C LEU A 166 11.00 6.40 12.89
N MET A 167 11.86 5.41 12.59
CA MET A 167 12.62 5.36 11.34
C MET A 167 11.74 5.27 10.11
N ALA A 168 10.63 4.53 10.19
CA ALA A 168 9.67 4.43 9.09
C ALA A 168 9.00 5.79 8.80
N ILE A 169 8.62 6.54 9.84
CA ILE A 169 8.02 7.86 9.69
C ILE A 169 9.03 8.86 9.10
N VAL A 170 10.27 8.87 9.61
CA VAL A 170 11.34 9.73 9.07
C VAL A 170 11.66 9.38 7.62
N GLY A 171 11.72 8.08 7.29
CA GLY A 171 11.91 7.60 5.92
C GLY A 171 10.78 8.02 4.98
N ALA A 172 9.53 7.87 5.39
CA ALA A 172 8.38 8.30 4.62
C ALA A 172 8.39 9.83 4.37
N MET A 173 8.75 10.60 5.40
CA MET A 173 8.82 12.07 5.31
C MET A 173 9.95 12.55 4.39
N THR A 174 11.11 11.88 4.42
CA THR A 174 12.24 12.20 3.52
C THR A 174 11.94 11.85 2.07
N LEU A 175 11.27 10.73 1.81
CA LEU A 175 10.83 10.34 0.47
C LEU A 175 9.71 11.26 -0.07
N ALA A 176 8.79 11.71 0.79
CA ALA A 176 7.72 12.64 0.40
C ALA A 176 8.23 14.05 0.08
N ARG A 177 9.39 14.45 0.59
CA ARG A 177 10.01 15.73 0.23
C ARG A 177 10.37 15.71 -1.26
N ARG A 178 9.66 16.51 -2.06
CA ARG A 178 10.14 16.84 -3.41
C ARG A 178 11.55 17.41 -3.28
N ALA A 179 12.54 16.76 -3.87
CA ALA A 179 13.79 17.40 -4.16
C ALA A 179 13.42 18.66 -4.95
N GLN A 180 13.62 19.83 -4.35
CA GLN A 180 13.63 21.06 -5.12
C GLN A 180 14.82 20.89 -6.07
N VAL A 181 14.52 20.39 -7.27
CA VAL A 181 15.45 20.54 -8.38
C VAL A 181 15.63 22.04 -8.50
N LEU A 182 16.80 22.53 -8.08
CA LEU A 182 17.22 23.89 -8.36
C LEU A 182 17.00 24.07 -9.85
N ARG A 183 15.95 24.83 -10.21
CA ARG A 183 15.73 25.13 -11.61
C ARG A 183 16.99 25.83 -12.08
N PRO A 184 17.53 25.47 -13.25
CA PRO A 184 18.70 26.17 -13.81
C PRO A 184 18.54 27.69 -13.91
N THR A 185 17.30 28.19 -13.71
CA THR A 185 16.93 29.59 -13.67
C THR A 185 17.40 30.33 -12.40
N ASP A 186 17.82 29.59 -11.36
CA ASP A 186 18.34 30.21 -10.11
C ASP A 186 19.87 30.42 -10.16
N VAL A 187 20.52 30.17 -11.31
CA VAL A 187 21.87 30.62 -11.55
C VAL A 187 21.83 32.12 -11.74
N VAL A 188 22.06 32.85 -10.68
CA VAL A 188 22.22 34.28 -10.73
C VAL A 188 23.48 34.56 -11.54
N VAL A 189 23.32 34.87 -12.82
CA VAL A 189 24.40 35.38 -13.64
C VAL A 189 24.70 36.79 -13.14
N PRO A 190 25.91 37.09 -12.65
CA PRO A 190 26.25 38.40 -12.17
C PRO A 190 26.00 39.43 -13.30
N GLY A 191 25.08 40.38 -13.07
CA GLY A 191 24.68 41.38 -14.04
C GLY A 191 23.33 41.14 -14.73
N ALA A 192 22.68 40.01 -14.57
CA ALA A 192 21.32 39.77 -15.06
C ALA A 192 20.31 40.41 -14.10
N GLN A 193 19.51 41.34 -14.59
CA GLN A 193 18.37 41.86 -13.84
C GLN A 193 17.31 40.78 -13.71
N VAL A 194 16.96 40.39 -12.47
CA VAL A 194 15.87 39.44 -12.17
C VAL A 194 14.56 40.16 -12.49
N LEU A 195 14.02 39.90 -13.66
CA LEU A 195 12.67 40.38 -14.02
C LEU A 195 11.63 39.58 -13.17
N PRO A 196 10.72 40.27 -12.47
CA PRO A 196 9.70 39.56 -11.71
C PRO A 196 8.81 38.74 -12.64
N ARG A 197 8.44 37.54 -12.20
CA ARG A 197 7.72 36.53 -12.98
C ARG A 197 6.43 36.99 -13.64
N HIS A 198 5.77 38.01 -13.10
CA HIS A 198 4.56 38.63 -13.69
C HIS A 198 4.85 39.47 -14.93
N ALA A 199 6.10 39.87 -15.17
CA ALA A 199 6.50 40.52 -16.41
C ALA A 199 6.63 39.53 -17.59
N LEU A 200 6.48 38.22 -17.33
CA LEU A 200 6.56 37.17 -18.34
C LEU A 200 5.19 36.49 -18.56
N THR A 201 4.10 37.05 -18.05
CA THR A 201 2.76 36.55 -18.37
C THR A 201 2.42 36.87 -19.83
N PRO A 202 1.94 35.90 -20.62
CA PRO A 202 1.66 36.08 -22.05
C PRO A 202 0.48 36.99 -22.36
N GLU A 203 -0.10 37.68 -21.37
CA GLU A 203 -1.24 38.60 -21.56
C GLU A 203 -0.83 40.01 -21.98
N ALA A 204 0.47 40.30 -22.05
CA ALA A 204 0.96 41.54 -22.56
C ALA A 204 1.35 41.37 -24.04
N ASP A 205 0.41 41.71 -24.91
CA ASP A 205 0.63 42.07 -26.31
C ASP A 205 1.25 40.97 -27.22
N PHE A 206 0.39 40.31 -27.96
CA PHE A 206 0.77 39.36 -29.03
C PHE A 206 1.59 39.99 -30.16
N ASP A 207 1.77 41.29 -30.13
CA ASP A 207 2.59 42.07 -31.09
C ASP A 207 4.01 42.41 -30.60
N ALA A 208 4.39 41.93 -29.40
CA ALA A 208 5.75 42.11 -28.95
C ALA A 208 6.67 41.10 -29.65
N THR A 209 7.27 41.50 -30.72
CA THR A 209 8.47 40.79 -31.25
C THR A 209 9.43 40.53 -30.10
N PRO A 210 9.93 39.26 -29.94
CA PRO A 210 10.78 38.90 -28.83
C PRO A 210 11.97 39.88 -28.75
N VAL A 211 12.30 40.30 -27.54
CA VAL A 211 13.36 41.30 -27.25
C VAL A 211 14.70 40.94 -27.96
N VAL A 212 14.94 39.64 -28.18
CA VAL A 212 16.08 39.14 -28.95
C VAL A 212 16.03 39.55 -30.41
N ALA A 213 14.85 39.62 -31.03
CA ALA A 213 14.71 40.07 -32.43
C ALA A 213 14.88 41.58 -32.58
N ARG A 214 14.52 42.35 -31.56
CA ARG A 214 14.78 43.82 -31.57
C ARG A 214 16.26 44.14 -31.40
N THR A 215 16.95 43.43 -30.48
CA THR A 215 18.38 43.64 -30.25
C THR A 215 19.23 43.21 -31.44
N THR A 216 18.86 42.15 -32.16
CA THR A 216 19.57 41.71 -33.39
C THR A 216 19.33 42.70 -34.54
N ALA A 217 18.08 43.18 -34.71
CA ALA A 217 17.75 44.18 -35.74
C ALA A 217 18.45 45.54 -35.51
N GLU A 218 18.51 45.96 -34.23
CA GLU A 218 19.25 47.16 -33.84
C GLU A 218 20.75 47.01 -33.99
N ALA A 219 21.31 45.82 -33.68
CA ALA A 219 22.71 45.51 -33.85
C ALA A 219 23.09 45.44 -35.34
N GLU A 220 22.24 44.84 -36.18
CA GLU A 220 22.46 44.81 -37.65
C GLU A 220 22.37 46.19 -38.30
N SER A 221 21.46 47.05 -37.80
CA SER A 221 21.38 48.44 -38.28
C SER A 221 22.59 49.28 -37.87
N ALA A 222 23.10 49.07 -36.63
CA ALA A 222 24.24 49.79 -36.10
C ALA A 222 25.56 49.35 -36.80
N LEU A 223 25.61 48.11 -37.29
CA LEU A 223 26.76 47.59 -38.03
C LEU A 223 26.72 47.86 -39.54
N GLY A 224 25.67 48.59 -40.02
CA GLY A 224 25.55 48.93 -41.45
C GLY A 224 25.36 47.71 -42.37
N LEU A 225 24.94 46.56 -41.84
CA LEU A 225 24.76 45.34 -42.59
C LEU A 225 23.34 45.20 -43.18
N THR A 226 22.59 46.29 -43.28
CA THR A 226 21.28 46.28 -43.94
C THR A 226 21.52 46.08 -45.43
N ASN A 227 21.34 44.87 -45.89
CA ASN A 227 21.28 44.56 -47.31
C ASN A 227 20.13 45.36 -47.95
N ALA A 228 20.46 46.12 -48.96
CA ALA A 228 19.53 46.84 -49.82
C ALA A 228 18.47 45.85 -50.39
N PRO A 229 17.20 46.27 -50.53
CA PRO A 229 16.17 45.40 -51.03
C PRO A 229 16.48 44.96 -52.47
N HIS A 230 16.55 43.69 -52.73
CA HIS A 230 16.56 43.10 -54.04
C HIS A 230 15.28 43.54 -54.79
N ARG A 231 15.45 44.48 -55.70
CA ARG A 231 14.46 44.84 -56.70
C ARG A 231 14.25 43.63 -57.59
N ARG A 232 13.15 42.91 -57.42
CA ARG A 232 12.68 41.98 -58.44
C ARG A 232 12.12 42.78 -59.59
N GLU A 233 12.87 42.90 -60.61
CA GLU A 233 12.33 43.26 -61.92
C GLU A 233 11.46 42.12 -62.39
N ARG A 234 10.22 42.47 -62.74
CA ARG A 234 9.32 41.62 -63.52
C ARG A 234 9.64 41.88 -64.98
N ASP A 235 9.90 40.84 -65.68
CA ASP A 235 9.57 40.65 -67.09
C ASP A 235 9.05 39.26 -67.29
#